data_1f7393c26e7485d7eb2de75cd6e80539
#
_entry.id   1f7393c26e7485d7eb2de75cd6e80539
#
_cell.length_a   1.000
_cell.length_b   1.000
_cell.length_c   1.000
_cell.angle_alpha   90.00
_cell.angle_beta   90.00
_cell.angle_gamma   90.00
#
_symmetry.space_group_name_H-M   'P 1'
#
loop_
_entity.id
_entity.type
_entity.pdbx_description
1 polymer ?
#
loop_
_entity_poly.entity_id
_entity_poly.type
_entity_poly.pdbx_seq_one_letter_code
_entity_poly.pdbx_strand_id
1 'polypeptide(L)'
;RIIKSFSWRNQLGRAIPRAWLSLQQRQKCGTIYIYMQSVVQKISDQYKKSAVVDVKSGDTVKVHQKIKEGNKERIQVFQGLVIRTDLKGSHTSRITVRRIASGVGVEKSFLVHSPLVVKIEVTKRSKVRRNYLSYMRERTGKSARMTGVEFDRDAVNAVVDEKVAEEEAKIHEQKAAEAAEKAEAKKLDPHEKAE
;
A
#
# COMPACT_ATOMS: atom_id res chain seq x y z
N ARG A 1 29.31 17.80 -26.29
CA ARG A 1 30.26 16.71 -26.01
C ARG A 1 30.04 15.61 -27.06
N ILE A 2 31.02 15.49 -27.92
CA ILE A 2 31.09 14.68 -29.14
C ILE A 2 31.17 13.19 -28.74
N ILE A 3 30.18 12.42 -29.12
CA ILE A 3 30.21 10.95 -28.99
C ILE A 3 31.04 10.44 -30.15
N LYS A 4 32.29 10.01 -29.87
CA LYS A 4 33.15 9.36 -30.83
C LYS A 4 32.54 8.00 -31.21
N SER A 5 32.17 7.86 -32.47
CA SER A 5 31.82 6.60 -33.10
C SER A 5 33.01 5.66 -33.09
N PHE A 6 32.96 4.63 -32.29
CA PHE A 6 33.99 3.58 -32.24
C PHE A 6 33.76 2.61 -33.42
N SER A 7 34.52 2.80 -34.51
CA SER A 7 34.51 1.91 -35.66
C SER A 7 35.37 0.67 -35.33
N TRP A 8 34.75 -0.45 -35.04
CA TRP A 8 35.44 -1.74 -35.00
C TRP A 8 35.73 -2.22 -36.44
N ARG A 9 36.89 -1.94 -36.93
CA ARG A 9 37.40 -2.50 -38.20
C ARG A 9 37.92 -3.92 -37.96
N ASN A 10 37.25 -4.83 -38.58
CA ASN A 10 37.41 -6.26 -38.68
C ASN A 10 38.86 -6.67 -38.97
N GLN A 11 39.56 -7.34 -38.07
CA GLN A 11 40.91 -7.88 -38.29
C GLN A 11 40.98 -9.41 -38.26
N LEU A 12 39.89 -10.12 -38.27
CA LEU A 12 39.92 -11.58 -38.38
C LEU A 12 38.83 -12.03 -39.37
N GLY A 13 39.23 -12.42 -40.58
CA GLY A 13 38.35 -12.88 -41.66
C GLY A 13 37.60 -14.18 -41.40
N ARG A 14 36.88 -14.24 -40.30
CA ARG A 14 35.95 -15.33 -39.97
C ARG A 14 34.54 -14.84 -40.16
N ALA A 15 33.81 -15.48 -41.06
CA ALA A 15 32.39 -15.24 -41.29
C ALA A 15 31.62 -15.34 -39.98
N ILE A 16 30.90 -14.26 -39.60
CA ILE A 16 30.04 -14.24 -38.45
C ILE A 16 28.91 -15.26 -38.68
N PRO A 17 28.72 -16.27 -37.80
CA PRO A 17 27.70 -17.27 -38.02
C PRO A 17 26.31 -16.59 -38.03
N ARG A 18 25.46 -16.97 -38.99
CA ARG A 18 24.09 -16.43 -39.19
C ARG A 18 23.23 -16.44 -37.93
N ALA A 19 23.57 -17.25 -36.95
CA ALA A 19 22.93 -17.29 -35.63
C ALA A 19 23.09 -15.99 -34.80
N TRP A 20 24.17 -15.22 -35.04
CA TRP A 20 24.41 -13.96 -34.32
C TRP A 20 23.58 -12.78 -34.87
N LEU A 21 23.27 -12.81 -36.15
CA LEU A 21 22.40 -11.79 -36.74
C LEU A 21 20.93 -11.90 -36.24
N SER A 22 20.50 -13.11 -35.89
CA SER A 22 19.14 -13.33 -35.36
C SER A 22 18.95 -12.80 -33.95
N LEU A 23 20.03 -12.72 -33.15
CA LEU A 23 19.98 -12.17 -31.79
C LEU A 23 19.90 -10.65 -31.77
N GLN A 24 20.58 -9.96 -32.70
CA GLN A 24 20.47 -8.49 -32.81
C GLN A 24 19.13 -8.02 -33.38
N GLN A 25 18.46 -8.83 -34.19
CA GLN A 25 17.11 -8.54 -34.69
C GLN A 25 16.03 -8.76 -33.59
N ARG A 26 16.25 -9.68 -32.65
CA ARG A 26 15.33 -9.87 -31.51
C ARG A 26 15.33 -8.70 -30.54
N GLN A 27 16.42 -7.97 -30.39
CA GLN A 27 16.48 -6.77 -29.53
C GLN A 27 15.65 -5.59 -30.08
N LYS A 28 15.47 -5.50 -31.40
CA LYS A 28 14.65 -4.44 -32.02
C LYS A 28 13.15 -4.67 -31.83
N CYS A 29 12.71 -5.91 -31.68
CA CYS A 29 11.29 -6.21 -31.41
C CYS A 29 10.87 -5.89 -29.97
N GLY A 30 11.80 -5.94 -28.99
CA GLY A 30 11.52 -5.60 -27.58
C GLY A 30 11.27 -4.10 -27.36
N THR A 31 11.90 -3.24 -28.16
CA THR A 31 11.78 -1.78 -28.01
C THR A 31 10.42 -1.25 -28.46
N ILE A 32 9.78 -1.90 -29.44
CA ILE A 32 8.45 -1.52 -29.93
C ILE A 32 7.36 -1.96 -28.93
N TYR A 33 7.58 -3.05 -28.20
CA TYR A 33 6.61 -3.53 -27.18
C TYR A 33 6.54 -2.60 -25.96
N ILE A 34 7.65 -1.93 -25.62
CA ILE A 34 7.70 -0.94 -24.51
C ILE A 34 6.92 0.33 -24.88
N TYR A 35 6.84 0.68 -26.16
CA TYR A 35 6.15 1.89 -26.61
C TYR A 35 4.61 1.75 -26.68
N MET A 36 4.11 0.51 -26.71
CA MET A 36 2.68 0.22 -26.64
C MET A 36 2.22 -0.11 -25.22
N GLN A 37 2.76 0.54 -24.21
CA GLN A 37 2.06 0.56 -22.93
C GLN A 37 0.68 1.14 -23.18
N SER A 38 -0.34 0.27 -23.00
CA SER A 38 -1.71 0.65 -23.27
C SER A 38 -2.04 1.94 -22.52
N VAL A 39 -2.83 2.81 -23.12
CA VAL A 39 -3.32 4.06 -22.49
C VAL A 39 -3.87 3.76 -21.09
N VAL A 40 -4.46 2.57 -20.91
CA VAL A 40 -4.96 2.05 -19.64
C VAL A 40 -3.85 1.93 -18.57
N GLN A 41 -2.64 1.50 -18.93
CA GLN A 41 -1.54 1.42 -17.95
C GLN A 41 -1.08 2.80 -17.49
N LYS A 42 -0.98 3.76 -18.41
CA LYS A 42 -0.62 5.15 -18.07
C LYS A 42 -1.64 5.77 -17.11
N ILE A 43 -2.93 5.58 -17.39
CA ILE A 43 -3.99 6.04 -16.51
C ILE A 43 -3.92 5.32 -15.15
N SER A 44 -3.72 4.01 -15.15
CA SER A 44 -3.58 3.22 -13.92
C SER A 44 -2.44 3.71 -13.03
N ASP A 45 -1.31 4.07 -13.63
CA ASP A 45 -0.13 4.54 -12.88
C ASP A 45 -0.35 5.93 -12.26
N GLN A 46 -1.20 6.77 -12.84
CA GLN A 46 -1.59 8.06 -12.24
C GLN A 46 -2.38 7.91 -10.93
N TYR A 47 -3.17 6.83 -10.80
CA TYR A 47 -3.99 6.57 -9.62
C TYR A 47 -3.28 5.74 -8.54
N LYS A 48 -2.07 5.27 -8.81
CA LYS A 48 -1.27 4.58 -7.81
C LYS A 48 -0.69 5.59 -6.81
N LYS A 49 -0.72 5.22 -5.54
CA LYS A 49 0.07 5.90 -4.52
C LYS A 49 1.55 5.62 -4.78
N SER A 50 2.40 6.61 -4.59
CA SER A 50 3.84 6.53 -4.83
C SER A 50 4.52 5.58 -3.85
N ALA A 51 4.11 5.62 -2.60
CA ALA A 51 4.71 4.85 -1.53
C ALA A 51 3.65 4.02 -0.81
N VAL A 52 3.74 2.71 -0.90
CA VAL A 52 2.82 1.76 -0.27
C VAL A 52 3.59 0.64 0.39
N VAL A 53 3.21 0.31 1.61
CA VAL A 53 3.80 -0.79 2.36
C VAL A 53 3.51 -2.13 1.68
N ASP A 54 4.54 -2.97 1.47
CA ASP A 54 4.36 -4.33 0.93
C ASP A 54 3.76 -5.25 1.99
N VAL A 55 2.45 -5.41 1.89
CA VAL A 55 1.65 -6.28 2.74
C VAL A 55 1.57 -7.68 2.13
N LYS A 56 1.82 -8.70 2.95
CA LYS A 56 1.73 -10.12 2.58
C LYS A 56 0.58 -10.79 3.33
N SER A 57 0.03 -11.86 2.73
CA SER A 57 -0.91 -12.72 3.44
C SER A 57 -0.22 -13.31 4.68
N GLY A 58 -0.91 -13.34 5.82
CA GLY A 58 -0.37 -13.74 7.11
C GLY A 58 0.19 -12.59 7.96
N ASP A 59 0.31 -11.38 7.40
CA ASP A 59 0.68 -10.21 8.17
C ASP A 59 -0.51 -9.73 9.03
N THR A 60 -0.22 -9.28 10.24
CA THR A 60 -1.20 -8.54 11.05
C THR A 60 -1.01 -7.07 10.79
N VAL A 61 -2.06 -6.40 10.32
CA VAL A 61 -2.00 -5.01 9.90
C VAL A 61 -3.00 -4.14 10.65
N LYS A 62 -2.67 -2.86 10.75
CA LYS A 62 -3.60 -1.78 11.12
C LYS A 62 -3.87 -0.96 9.87
N VAL A 63 -5.11 -0.90 9.44
CA VAL A 63 -5.56 -0.10 8.30
C VAL A 63 -6.29 1.13 8.83
N HIS A 64 -5.77 2.30 8.54
CA HIS A 64 -6.36 3.59 8.86
C HIS A 64 -7.29 4.00 7.72
N GLN A 65 -8.59 3.90 7.95
CA GLN A 65 -9.61 4.24 6.97
C GLN A 65 -10.26 5.57 7.34
N LYS A 66 -10.33 6.47 6.37
CA LYS A 66 -11.08 7.72 6.45
C LYS A 66 -12.56 7.45 6.20
N ILE A 67 -13.39 7.83 7.14
CA ILE A 67 -14.85 7.73 7.05
C ILE A 67 -15.42 9.14 7.08
N LYS A 68 -16.31 9.43 6.15
CA LYS A 68 -17.05 10.69 6.08
C LYS A 68 -18.44 10.46 6.64
N GLU A 69 -18.78 11.19 7.70
CA GLU A 69 -20.08 11.14 8.36
C GLU A 69 -20.71 12.56 8.31
N GLY A 70 -21.57 12.79 7.32
CA GLY A 70 -22.10 14.13 7.04
C GLY A 70 -20.99 15.10 6.68
N ASN A 71 -20.81 16.16 7.47
CA ASN A 71 -19.77 17.17 7.28
C ASN A 71 -18.48 16.89 8.04
N LYS A 72 -18.42 15.80 8.82
CA LYS A 72 -17.25 15.44 9.62
C LYS A 72 -16.51 14.26 9.01
N GLU A 73 -15.19 14.32 9.04
CA GLU A 73 -14.33 13.23 8.62
C GLU A 73 -13.59 12.67 9.84
N ARG A 74 -13.58 11.35 9.97
CA ARG A 74 -12.82 10.68 11.02
C ARG A 74 -12.01 9.52 10.47
N ILE A 75 -10.89 9.23 11.12
CA ILE A 75 -10.06 8.06 10.81
C ILE A 75 -10.47 6.92 11.73
N GLN A 76 -10.86 5.80 11.16
CA GLN A 76 -11.12 4.57 11.87
C GLN A 76 -10.02 3.56 11.61
N VAL A 77 -9.47 2.98 12.68
CA VAL A 77 -8.43 1.95 12.58
C VAL A 77 -9.08 0.57 12.59
N PHE A 78 -8.80 -0.21 11.55
CA PHE A 78 -9.20 -1.60 11.47
C PHE A 78 -7.96 -2.50 11.58
N GLN A 79 -7.81 -3.20 12.71
CA GLN A 79 -6.70 -4.09 12.95
C GLN A 79 -7.13 -5.54 12.77
N GLY A 80 -6.33 -6.32 12.01
CA GLY A 80 -6.62 -7.73 11.81
C GLY A 80 -5.53 -8.46 11.03
N LEU A 81 -5.80 -9.72 10.76
CA LEU A 81 -4.95 -10.61 9.97
C LEU A 81 -5.29 -10.50 8.49
N VAL A 82 -4.28 -10.35 7.66
CA VAL A 82 -4.42 -10.38 6.20
C VAL A 82 -4.61 -11.82 5.74
N ILE A 83 -5.81 -12.14 5.26
CA ILE A 83 -6.14 -13.48 4.74
C ILE A 83 -5.73 -13.60 3.28
N ARG A 84 -5.86 -12.53 2.51
CA ARG A 84 -5.66 -12.57 1.06
C ARG A 84 -5.11 -11.24 0.56
N THR A 85 -4.20 -11.34 -0.41
CA THR A 85 -3.70 -10.20 -1.18
C THR A 85 -3.91 -10.47 -2.65
N ASP A 86 -4.58 -9.56 -3.35
CA ASP A 86 -4.90 -9.69 -4.77
C ASP A 86 -4.22 -8.59 -5.57
N LEU A 87 -3.83 -8.91 -6.81
CA LEU A 87 -3.34 -7.98 -7.82
C LEU A 87 -2.24 -7.04 -7.32
N LYS A 88 -1.23 -7.58 -6.62
CA LYS A 88 -0.08 -6.80 -6.15
C LYS A 88 0.55 -6.00 -7.30
N GLY A 89 0.93 -4.75 -7.00
CA GLY A 89 1.56 -3.86 -7.98
C GLY A 89 0.59 -3.20 -8.98
N SER A 90 -0.69 -3.55 -8.98
CA SER A 90 -1.72 -2.86 -9.75
C SER A 90 -2.41 -1.77 -8.93
N HIS A 91 -2.97 -0.74 -9.57
CA HIS A 91 -3.82 0.26 -8.90
C HIS A 91 -5.04 -0.37 -8.21
N THR A 92 -5.49 -1.54 -8.69
CA THR A 92 -6.58 -2.33 -8.10
C THR A 92 -6.13 -3.28 -7.00
N SER A 93 -4.88 -3.16 -6.53
CA SER A 93 -4.35 -3.98 -5.46
C SER A 93 -5.26 -3.96 -4.24
N ARG A 94 -5.64 -5.15 -3.76
CA ARG A 94 -6.60 -5.33 -2.70
C ARG A 94 -6.07 -6.27 -1.63
N ILE A 95 -6.31 -5.92 -0.37
CA ILE A 95 -6.04 -6.77 0.79
C ILE A 95 -7.36 -7.08 1.50
N THR A 96 -7.53 -8.34 1.92
CA THR A 96 -8.67 -8.76 2.75
C THR A 96 -8.16 -9.01 4.15
N VAL A 97 -8.68 -8.25 5.11
CA VAL A 97 -8.30 -8.29 6.52
C VAL A 97 -9.42 -8.90 7.33
N ARG A 98 -9.10 -9.89 8.17
CA ARG A 98 -10.03 -10.55 9.09
C ARG A 98 -9.73 -10.15 10.54
N ARG A 99 -10.77 -9.84 11.27
CA ARG A 99 -10.75 -9.58 12.69
C ARG A 99 -11.88 -10.37 13.37
N ILE A 100 -11.64 -10.85 14.57
CA ILE A 100 -12.69 -11.41 15.42
C ILE A 100 -13.14 -10.28 16.35
N ALA A 101 -14.42 -9.91 16.27
CA ALA A 101 -15.05 -8.90 17.12
C ALA A 101 -16.22 -9.57 17.86
N SER A 102 -16.21 -9.56 19.20
CA SER A 102 -17.25 -10.16 20.03
C SER A 102 -17.63 -11.59 19.62
N GLY A 103 -16.61 -12.43 19.31
CA GLY A 103 -16.81 -13.82 18.89
C GLY A 103 -17.18 -14.00 17.41
N VAL A 104 -17.51 -12.91 16.69
CA VAL A 104 -17.88 -12.95 15.27
C VAL A 104 -16.68 -12.60 14.40
N GLY A 105 -16.44 -13.40 13.36
CA GLY A 105 -15.39 -13.14 12.36
C GLY A 105 -15.84 -12.10 11.35
N VAL A 106 -15.23 -10.91 11.34
CA VAL A 106 -15.49 -9.83 10.40
C VAL A 106 -14.37 -9.76 9.39
N GLU A 107 -14.69 -9.80 8.10
CA GLU A 107 -13.76 -9.64 7.00
C GLU A 107 -14.05 -8.35 6.23
N LYS A 108 -13.02 -7.55 5.99
CA LYS A 108 -13.11 -6.33 5.22
C LYS A 108 -12.02 -6.28 4.16
N SER A 109 -12.41 -5.97 2.93
CA SER A 109 -11.46 -5.80 1.83
C SER A 109 -11.17 -4.32 1.62
N PHE A 110 -9.90 -3.99 1.52
CA PHE A 110 -9.42 -2.63 1.29
C PHE A 110 -8.66 -2.57 -0.03
N LEU A 111 -8.96 -1.58 -0.84
CA LEU A 111 -8.15 -1.19 -1.99
C LEU A 111 -6.98 -0.36 -1.50
N VAL A 112 -5.77 -0.85 -1.70
CA VAL A 112 -4.54 -0.25 -1.14
C VAL A 112 -4.32 1.19 -1.64
N HIS A 113 -4.58 1.42 -2.92
CA HIS A 113 -4.40 2.74 -3.56
C HIS A 113 -5.64 3.65 -3.44
N SER A 114 -6.68 3.25 -2.70
CA SER A 114 -7.86 4.09 -2.49
C SER A 114 -7.51 5.32 -1.64
N PRO A 115 -8.09 6.51 -1.96
CA PRO A 115 -7.94 7.70 -1.13
C PRO A 115 -8.60 7.55 0.25
N LEU A 116 -9.54 6.60 0.41
CA LEU A 116 -10.15 6.30 1.70
C LEU A 116 -9.22 5.57 2.67
N VAL A 117 -8.18 4.89 2.17
CA VAL A 117 -7.15 4.25 2.99
C VAL A 117 -6.01 5.24 3.17
N VAL A 118 -5.90 5.80 4.36
CA VAL A 118 -4.87 6.79 4.68
C VAL A 118 -3.52 6.11 4.81
N LYS A 119 -3.41 5.12 5.70
CA LYS A 119 -2.16 4.45 6.04
C LYS A 119 -2.40 2.98 6.33
N ILE A 120 -1.43 2.15 6.01
CA ILE A 120 -1.40 0.73 6.37
C ILE A 120 -0.11 0.48 7.17
N GLU A 121 -0.23 -0.06 8.37
CA GLU A 121 0.91 -0.41 9.22
C GLU A 121 0.96 -1.91 9.43
N VAL A 122 2.12 -2.51 9.23
CA VAL A 122 2.37 -3.92 9.54
C VAL A 122 2.83 -4.03 10.99
N THR A 123 2.03 -4.69 11.82
CA THR A 123 2.34 -4.89 13.24
C THR A 123 3.13 -6.18 13.49
N LYS A 124 2.74 -7.27 12.81
CA LYS A 124 3.38 -8.59 12.93
C LYS A 124 3.46 -9.25 11.58
N ARG A 125 4.52 -9.96 11.33
CA ARG A 125 4.70 -10.77 10.12
C ARG A 125 4.72 -12.25 10.49
N SER A 126 4.04 -13.08 9.69
CA SER A 126 3.98 -14.52 9.93
C SER A 126 4.37 -15.29 8.68
N LYS A 127 5.03 -16.43 8.87
CA LYS A 127 5.44 -17.31 7.78
C LYS A 127 4.24 -18.14 7.30
N VAL A 128 3.82 -17.91 6.05
CA VAL A 128 2.75 -18.67 5.40
C VAL A 128 3.20 -19.19 4.05
N ARG A 129 2.63 -20.30 3.60
CA ARG A 129 2.93 -20.92 2.31
C ARG A 129 1.93 -20.53 1.21
N ARG A 130 0.69 -20.24 1.62
CA ARG A 130 -0.40 -19.92 0.68
C ARG A 130 -0.69 -18.43 0.68
N ASN A 131 -1.03 -17.87 -0.48
CA ASN A 131 -1.48 -16.48 -0.58
C ASN A 131 -2.89 -16.27 -0.03
N TYR A 132 -3.76 -17.29 -0.14
CA TYR A 132 -5.11 -17.24 0.41
C TYR A 132 -5.26 -18.19 1.59
N LEU A 133 -5.53 -17.64 2.77
CA LEU A 133 -5.60 -18.34 4.06
C LEU A 133 -7.07 -18.61 4.44
N SER A 134 -7.82 -19.30 3.57
CA SER A 134 -9.24 -19.62 3.82
C SER A 134 -9.46 -20.42 5.09
N TYR A 135 -8.53 -21.32 5.42
CA TYR A 135 -8.58 -22.16 6.61
C TYR A 135 -8.55 -21.40 7.94
N MET A 136 -8.10 -20.13 7.93
CA MET A 136 -8.12 -19.27 9.13
C MET A 136 -9.53 -18.89 9.57
N ARG A 137 -10.54 -19.11 8.74
CA ARG A 137 -11.94 -18.88 9.09
C ARG A 137 -12.46 -19.91 10.10
N GLU A 138 -11.98 -21.14 10.00
CA GLU A 138 -12.40 -22.27 10.83
C GLU A 138 -11.55 -22.40 12.11
N ARG A 139 -10.32 -21.87 12.06
CA ARG A 139 -9.39 -21.98 13.17
C ARG A 139 -9.67 -20.95 14.25
N THR A 140 -9.71 -21.42 15.51
CA THR A 140 -9.91 -20.61 16.71
C THR A 140 -8.88 -20.95 17.79
N GLY A 141 -8.66 -20.06 18.74
CA GLY A 141 -7.79 -20.28 19.90
C GLY A 141 -6.34 -20.58 19.53
N LYS A 142 -5.79 -21.68 20.05
CA LYS A 142 -4.38 -22.06 19.83
C LYS A 142 -4.08 -22.39 18.36
N SER A 143 -5.02 -23.02 17.64
CA SER A 143 -4.85 -23.40 16.23
C SER A 143 -4.80 -22.20 15.26
N ALA A 144 -5.30 -21.04 15.67
CA ALA A 144 -5.23 -19.82 14.89
C ALA A 144 -3.90 -19.07 15.06
N ARG A 145 -3.04 -19.47 15.99
CA ARG A 145 -1.74 -18.82 16.18
C ARG A 145 -0.79 -19.26 15.05
N MET A 146 -0.17 -18.25 14.42
CA MET A 146 0.80 -18.48 13.36
C MET A 146 2.22 -18.24 13.89
N THR A 147 3.18 -18.90 13.27
CA THR A 147 4.61 -18.71 13.57
C THR A 147 5.02 -17.32 13.11
N GLY A 148 5.47 -16.48 14.04
CA GLY A 148 5.99 -15.15 13.73
C GLY A 148 7.34 -15.23 13.04
N VAL A 149 7.64 -14.21 12.26
CA VAL A 149 8.94 -13.96 11.66
C VAL A 149 9.40 -12.60 12.16
N GLU A 150 10.65 -12.53 12.59
CA GLU A 150 11.28 -11.26 12.94
C GLU A 150 11.42 -10.40 11.68
N PHE A 151 11.08 -9.13 11.80
CA PHE A 151 11.21 -8.13 10.75
C PHE A 151 11.32 -6.74 11.37
N ASP A 152 12.04 -5.88 10.70
CA ASP A 152 12.15 -4.47 11.08
C ASP A 152 10.85 -3.74 10.78
N ARG A 153 10.05 -3.53 11.84
CA ARG A 153 8.75 -2.88 11.74
C ARG A 153 8.87 -1.44 11.26
N ASP A 154 9.85 -0.72 11.80
CA ASP A 154 10.03 0.69 11.49
C ASP A 154 10.49 0.89 10.04
N ALA A 155 11.42 0.06 9.56
CA ALA A 155 11.86 0.08 8.16
C ALA A 155 10.73 -0.24 7.17
N VAL A 156 9.85 -1.20 7.50
CA VAL A 156 8.72 -1.58 6.63
C VAL A 156 7.63 -0.51 6.64
N ASN A 157 7.39 0.15 7.77
CA ASN A 157 6.35 1.17 7.93
C ASN A 157 6.84 2.59 7.63
N ALA A 158 8.16 2.80 7.44
CA ALA A 158 8.75 4.11 7.11
C ALA A 158 8.35 4.64 5.72
N VAL A 159 7.67 3.81 4.93
CA VAL A 159 7.12 4.19 3.63
C VAL A 159 5.90 5.09 3.86
N VAL A 160 6.13 6.39 3.95
CA VAL A 160 5.07 7.39 4.11
C VAL A 160 4.87 8.12 2.78
N ASP A 161 3.64 8.14 2.28
CA ASP A 161 3.29 9.03 1.16
C ASP A 161 3.29 10.48 1.67
N GLU A 162 4.08 11.36 1.07
CA GLU A 162 4.16 12.79 1.42
C GLU A 162 2.78 13.44 1.46
N LYS A 163 1.92 13.10 0.50
CA LYS A 163 0.53 13.61 0.43
C LYS A 163 -0.32 13.18 1.62
N VAL A 164 -0.11 11.98 2.11
CA VAL A 164 -0.85 11.45 3.28
C VAL A 164 -0.37 12.13 4.56
N ALA A 165 0.94 12.39 4.67
CA ALA A 165 1.50 13.12 5.80
C ALA A 165 0.95 14.57 5.87
N GLU A 166 0.79 15.24 4.73
CA GLU A 166 0.18 16.58 4.66
C GLU A 166 -1.30 16.55 5.03
N GLU A 167 -2.05 15.53 4.60
CA GLU A 167 -3.47 15.38 4.97
C GLU A 167 -3.64 15.08 6.47
N GLU A 168 -2.81 14.21 7.04
CA GLU A 168 -2.81 13.93 8.47
C GLU A 168 -2.47 15.19 9.29
N ALA A 169 -1.49 15.97 8.86
CA ALA A 169 -1.12 17.23 9.50
C ALA A 169 -2.29 18.22 9.49
N LYS A 170 -2.97 18.41 8.36
CA LYS A 170 -4.15 19.27 8.25
C LYS A 170 -5.31 18.84 9.14
N ILE A 171 -5.58 17.52 9.20
CA ILE A 171 -6.62 16.96 10.08
C ILE A 171 -6.26 17.15 11.55
N HIS A 172 -4.99 17.02 11.91
CA HIS A 172 -4.52 17.25 13.27
C HIS A 172 -4.63 18.72 13.67
N GLU A 173 -4.27 19.63 12.77
CA GLU A 173 -4.38 21.07 12.95
C GLU A 173 -5.84 21.51 13.13
N GLN A 174 -6.75 21.00 12.29
CA GLN A 174 -8.18 21.25 12.42
C GLN A 174 -8.75 20.77 13.76
N LYS A 175 -8.36 19.60 14.22
CA LYS A 175 -8.76 19.06 15.52
C LYS A 175 -8.20 19.89 16.68
N ALA A 176 -6.96 20.37 16.55
CA ALA A 176 -6.36 21.24 17.55
C ALA A 176 -7.08 22.59 17.62
N ALA A 177 -7.44 23.17 16.46
CA ALA A 177 -8.22 24.40 16.40
C ALA A 177 -9.64 24.23 17.00
N GLU A 178 -10.36 23.15 16.64
CA GLU A 178 -11.66 22.84 17.24
C GLU A 178 -11.58 22.61 18.75
N ALA A 179 -10.49 21.98 19.22
CA ALA A 179 -10.29 21.75 20.66
C ALA A 179 -10.00 23.06 21.40
N ALA A 180 -9.25 23.96 20.79
CA ALA A 180 -8.95 25.29 21.33
C ALA A 180 -10.25 26.15 21.42
N GLU A 181 -11.05 26.17 20.34
CA GLU A 181 -12.31 26.89 20.29
C GLU A 181 -13.31 26.38 21.33
N LYS A 182 -13.40 25.05 21.52
CA LYS A 182 -14.22 24.45 22.58
C LYS A 182 -13.70 24.75 23.98
N ALA A 183 -12.39 24.90 24.15
CA ALA A 183 -11.80 25.27 25.43
C ALA A 183 -12.05 26.76 25.76
N GLU A 184 -12.06 27.62 24.76
CA GLU A 184 -12.40 29.04 24.91
C GLU A 184 -13.91 29.23 25.18
N ALA A 185 -14.78 28.54 24.44
CA ALA A 185 -16.22 28.54 24.66
C ALA A 185 -16.59 28.07 26.10
N LYS A 186 -15.85 27.09 26.61
CA LYS A 186 -16.05 26.58 27.98
C LYS A 186 -15.55 27.53 29.07
N LYS A 187 -14.71 28.49 28.76
CA LYS A 187 -14.23 29.54 29.67
C LYS A 187 -15.17 30.73 29.72
N LEU A 188 -15.98 30.93 28.66
CA LEU A 188 -16.92 32.05 28.55
C LEU A 188 -18.27 31.81 29.28
N ASP A 189 -18.58 30.57 29.69
CA ASP A 189 -19.80 30.23 30.44
C ASP A 189 -19.49 29.85 31.90
N PRO A 190 -19.05 30.75 32.77
CA PRO A 190 -18.95 30.48 34.21
C PRO A 190 -20.20 30.84 35.00
N HIS A 191 -21.31 31.29 34.39
CA HIS A 191 -22.39 31.99 35.13
C HIS A 191 -23.73 31.23 35.25
N GLU A 192 -23.82 29.97 34.84
CA GLU A 192 -25.07 29.23 34.88
C GLU A 192 -25.06 28.01 35.82
N LYS A 193 -24.35 28.10 36.95
CA LYS A 193 -24.46 27.13 38.06
C LYS A 193 -24.41 27.81 39.42
N ALA A 194 -25.32 28.79 39.61
CA ALA A 194 -25.61 29.31 40.95
C ALA A 194 -27.06 29.86 40.95
N GLU A 195 -28.03 28.96 40.90
CA GLU A 195 -29.38 29.11 41.53
C GLU A 195 -29.90 27.71 41.88
#